data_34347be68c2809de6fe6807d718908bb
#
_entry.id   34347be68c2809de6fe6807d718908bb
#
_cell.length_a   1.000
_cell.length_b   1.000
_cell.length_c   1.000
_cell.angle_alpha   90.00
_cell.angle_beta   90.00
_cell.angle_gamma   90.00
#
_symmetry.space_group_name_H-M   'P 1'
#
loop_
_entity.id
_entity.type
_entity.pdbx_description
1 polymer ?
#
loop_
_entity_poly.entity_id
_entity_poly.type
_entity_poly.pdbx_seq_one_letter_code
_entity_poly.pdbx_strand_id
1 'polypeptide(L)'
;MMRPKEIRRQARITLTGNYFFAVNLNISLTIFTMALTIVLQSTSLGASPLMLNQVLFWVLNLIVLLLNALLTVGLIRYLYSLCRKAPVNQPGLLFYAFRAQPDTFILTYLFRYAVSLVWFAPALYCYLRLPLSIDLANMPTEVIQLMTHMAAYALLAIIPAVLISLPWCLTEFVLLDDPYCSAHNALQTSRRLMQGQYIRILRLWLGFLPLCLLGIGSMGIGFLWIRPYFYVSMGHVYLELRDDQTIEF
;
A
#
# COMPACT_ATOMS: atom_id res chain seq x y z
N MET A 1 -11.79 -2.47 24.14
CA MET A 1 -11.10 -1.82 22.98
C MET A 1 -9.80 -1.14 23.41
N MET A 2 -8.67 -1.53 22.79
CA MET A 2 -7.34 -0.99 23.11
C MET A 2 -7.14 0.44 22.61
N ARG A 3 -6.39 1.26 23.35
CA ARG A 3 -6.02 2.61 22.90
C ARG A 3 -4.94 2.55 21.80
N PRO A 4 -4.85 3.53 20.88
CA PRO A 4 -3.84 3.54 19.81
C PRO A 4 -2.38 3.40 20.31
N LYS A 5 -2.10 3.92 21.53
CA LYS A 5 -0.78 3.77 22.17
C LYS A 5 -0.48 2.32 22.58
N GLU A 6 -1.48 1.61 23.07
CA GLU A 6 -1.38 0.21 23.50
C GLU A 6 -1.19 -0.71 22.28
N ILE A 7 -1.92 -0.48 21.20
CA ILE A 7 -1.75 -1.20 19.94
C ILE A 7 -0.31 -1.09 19.43
N ARG A 8 0.26 0.11 19.42
CA ARG A 8 1.65 0.32 19.02
C ARG A 8 2.64 -0.35 19.98
N ARG A 9 2.36 -0.37 21.28
CA ARG A 9 3.18 -1.09 22.27
C ARG A 9 3.16 -2.59 22.01
N GLN A 10 1.99 -3.17 21.79
CA GLN A 10 1.84 -4.60 21.46
C GLN A 10 2.54 -4.96 20.16
N ALA A 11 2.40 -4.12 19.12
CA ALA A 11 3.09 -4.33 17.85
C ALA A 11 4.62 -4.37 18.01
N ARG A 12 5.19 -3.54 18.88
CA ARG A 12 6.63 -3.61 19.20
C ARG A 12 6.99 -4.93 19.88
N ILE A 13 6.20 -5.36 20.87
CA ILE A 13 6.43 -6.62 21.58
C ILE A 13 6.35 -7.80 20.62
N THR A 14 5.34 -7.82 19.75
CA THR A 14 5.17 -8.88 18.74
C THR A 14 6.34 -8.97 17.75
N LEU A 15 6.91 -7.82 17.38
CA LEU A 15 8.08 -7.76 16.52
C LEU A 15 9.39 -8.13 17.24
N THR A 16 9.46 -8.04 18.57
CA THR A 16 10.67 -8.38 19.32
C THR A 16 11.07 -9.83 19.06
N GLY A 17 12.29 -10.07 18.63
CA GLY A 17 12.81 -11.37 18.21
C GLY A 17 12.62 -11.73 16.73
N ASN A 18 11.59 -11.21 16.06
CA ASN A 18 11.30 -11.50 14.65
C ASN A 18 11.50 -10.28 13.73
N TYR A 19 11.94 -9.16 14.29
CA TYR A 19 12.05 -7.88 13.57
C TYR A 19 13.02 -7.94 12.40
N PHE A 20 14.17 -8.58 12.60
CA PHE A 20 15.20 -8.74 11.58
C PHE A 20 14.66 -9.49 10.34
N PHE A 21 13.93 -10.57 10.55
CA PHE A 21 13.34 -11.34 9.46
C PHE A 21 12.25 -10.54 8.72
N ALA A 22 11.38 -9.84 9.46
CA ALA A 22 10.34 -8.99 8.89
C ALA A 22 10.93 -7.86 8.02
N VAL A 23 12.00 -7.22 8.50
CA VAL A 23 12.70 -6.16 7.76
C VAL A 23 13.40 -6.74 6.52
N ASN A 24 14.12 -7.86 6.63
CA ASN A 24 14.77 -8.50 5.49
C ASN A 24 13.77 -8.90 4.40
N LEU A 25 12.61 -9.43 4.78
CA LEU A 25 11.54 -9.75 3.85
C LEU A 25 11.03 -8.50 3.12
N ASN A 26 10.85 -7.39 3.84
CA ASN A 26 10.46 -6.10 3.26
C ASN A 26 11.55 -5.51 2.36
N ILE A 27 12.83 -5.63 2.75
CA ILE A 27 13.98 -5.21 1.93
C ILE A 27 14.01 -5.99 0.62
N SER A 28 13.92 -7.32 0.68
CA SER A 28 13.91 -8.17 -0.52
C SER A 28 12.80 -7.80 -1.49
N LEU A 29 11.59 -7.55 -0.96
CA LEU A 29 10.45 -7.08 -1.74
C LEU A 29 10.74 -5.73 -2.39
N THR A 30 11.27 -4.78 -1.61
CA THR A 30 11.56 -3.42 -2.10
C THR A 30 12.64 -3.44 -3.16
N ILE A 31 13.73 -4.18 -2.98
CA ILE A 31 14.81 -4.31 -3.97
C ILE A 31 14.27 -4.93 -5.26
N PHE A 32 13.49 -6.00 -5.16
CA PHE A 32 12.91 -6.67 -6.32
C PHE A 32 12.01 -5.74 -7.14
N THR A 33 11.09 -5.03 -6.47
CA THR A 33 10.17 -4.10 -7.15
C THR A 33 10.88 -2.86 -7.69
N MET A 34 11.89 -2.34 -6.99
CA MET A 34 12.74 -1.26 -7.50
C MET A 34 13.52 -1.68 -8.76
N ALA A 35 14.15 -2.84 -8.73
CA ALA A 35 14.87 -3.36 -9.90
C ALA A 35 13.95 -3.48 -11.11
N LEU A 36 12.77 -4.04 -10.93
CA LEU A 36 11.77 -4.17 -12.00
C LEU A 36 11.31 -2.81 -12.54
N THR A 37 11.08 -1.84 -11.66
CA THR A 37 10.69 -0.47 -12.05
C THR A 37 11.82 0.23 -12.81
N ILE A 38 13.08 0.10 -12.36
CA ILE A 38 14.25 0.69 -13.04
C ILE A 38 14.40 0.10 -14.43
N VAL A 39 14.30 -1.22 -14.57
CA VAL A 39 14.36 -1.89 -15.87
C VAL A 39 13.25 -1.38 -16.80
N LEU A 40 12.02 -1.24 -16.30
CA LEU A 40 10.92 -0.72 -17.09
C LEU A 40 11.15 0.74 -17.51
N GLN A 41 11.64 1.59 -16.62
CA GLN A 41 11.91 3.00 -16.92
C GLN A 41 13.12 3.20 -17.83
N SER A 42 14.08 2.26 -17.84
CA SER A 42 15.20 2.30 -18.79
C SER A 42 14.78 2.01 -20.23
N THR A 43 13.56 1.48 -20.45
CA THR A 43 13.03 1.29 -21.80
C THR A 43 12.62 2.65 -22.38
N SER A 44 12.84 2.85 -23.68
CA SER A 44 12.43 4.06 -24.39
C SER A 44 10.92 4.14 -24.65
N LEU A 45 10.14 3.19 -24.13
CA LEU A 45 8.68 3.07 -24.40
C LEU A 45 7.91 4.31 -23.93
N GLY A 46 8.20 4.82 -22.74
CA GLY A 46 7.50 5.98 -22.18
C GLY A 46 7.83 7.31 -22.86
N ALA A 47 9.03 7.42 -23.45
CA ALA A 47 9.50 8.60 -24.18
C ALA A 47 9.16 8.56 -25.68
N SER A 48 8.62 7.45 -26.17
CA SER A 48 8.29 7.28 -27.59
C SER A 48 7.04 8.10 -27.96
N PRO A 49 7.05 8.82 -29.11
CA PRO A 49 5.88 9.53 -29.58
C PRO A 49 4.78 8.60 -30.11
N LEU A 50 5.08 7.31 -30.30
CA LEU A 50 4.11 6.31 -30.76
C LEU A 50 3.10 5.98 -29.64
N MET A 51 1.83 6.19 -29.91
CA MET A 51 0.73 5.95 -28.99
C MET A 51 0.74 4.51 -28.42
N LEU A 52 1.07 3.54 -29.27
CA LEU A 52 1.17 2.14 -28.90
C LEU A 52 2.22 1.91 -27.81
N ASN A 53 3.40 2.53 -27.93
CA ASN A 53 4.48 2.38 -26.95
C ASN A 53 4.10 3.02 -25.60
N GLN A 54 3.40 4.14 -25.63
CA GLN A 54 2.90 4.78 -24.40
C GLN A 54 1.86 3.89 -23.71
N VAL A 55 0.90 3.35 -24.43
CA VAL A 55 -0.09 2.41 -23.89
C VAL A 55 0.61 1.19 -23.28
N LEU A 56 1.55 0.60 -24.02
CA LEU A 56 2.34 -0.55 -23.52
C LEU A 56 3.11 -0.21 -22.25
N PHE A 57 3.73 0.96 -22.18
CA PHE A 57 4.42 1.43 -20.97
C PHE A 57 3.48 1.52 -19.76
N TRP A 58 2.29 2.08 -19.93
CA TRP A 58 1.30 2.18 -18.84
C TRP A 58 0.77 0.82 -18.42
N VAL A 59 0.53 -0.09 -19.36
CA VAL A 59 0.11 -1.46 -19.07
C VAL A 59 1.19 -2.20 -18.26
N LEU A 60 2.45 -2.08 -18.68
CA LEU A 60 3.57 -2.70 -17.93
C LEU A 60 3.72 -2.11 -16.52
N ASN A 61 3.55 -0.79 -16.36
CA ASN A 61 3.56 -0.17 -15.03
C ASN A 61 2.41 -0.70 -14.14
N LEU A 62 1.22 -0.90 -14.71
CA LEU A 62 0.09 -1.49 -13.99
C LEU A 62 0.40 -2.93 -13.56
N ILE A 63 1.04 -3.73 -14.42
CA ILE A 63 1.45 -5.10 -14.09
C ILE A 63 2.47 -5.08 -12.92
N VAL A 64 3.47 -4.21 -12.97
CA VAL A 64 4.46 -4.06 -11.88
C VAL A 64 3.79 -3.64 -10.57
N LEU A 65 2.81 -2.73 -10.64
CA LEU A 65 2.04 -2.28 -9.49
C LEU A 65 1.26 -3.43 -8.84
N LEU A 66 0.54 -4.23 -9.65
CA LEU A 66 -0.21 -5.39 -9.19
C LEU A 66 0.71 -6.48 -8.63
N LEU A 67 1.85 -6.72 -9.27
CA LEU A 67 2.86 -7.66 -8.79
C LEU A 67 3.38 -7.25 -7.40
N ASN A 68 3.71 -5.97 -7.22
CA ASN A 68 4.13 -5.43 -5.92
C ASN A 68 3.02 -5.61 -4.86
N ALA A 69 1.75 -5.38 -5.23
CA ALA A 69 0.61 -5.57 -4.35
C ALA A 69 0.51 -7.04 -3.89
N LEU A 70 0.57 -8.00 -4.82
CA LEU A 70 0.52 -9.44 -4.50
C LEU A 70 1.68 -9.90 -3.61
N LEU A 71 2.90 -9.44 -3.89
CA LEU A 71 4.07 -9.73 -3.07
C LEU A 71 3.93 -9.14 -1.66
N THR A 72 3.31 -7.96 -1.54
CA THR A 72 3.04 -7.32 -0.24
C THR A 72 2.07 -8.16 0.61
N VAL A 73 1.11 -8.87 0.00
CA VAL A 73 0.22 -9.80 0.72
C VAL A 73 1.02 -10.91 1.43
N GLY A 74 2.08 -11.42 0.79
CA GLY A 74 2.98 -12.38 1.44
C GLY A 74 3.66 -11.83 2.70
N LEU A 75 4.12 -10.58 2.65
CA LEU A 75 4.66 -9.88 3.82
C LEU A 75 3.58 -9.71 4.91
N ILE A 76 2.37 -9.25 4.54
CA ILE A 76 1.26 -9.06 5.48
C ILE A 76 0.89 -10.39 6.13
N ARG A 77 0.84 -11.49 5.38
CA ARG A 77 0.58 -12.82 5.93
C ARG A 77 1.57 -13.22 7.01
N TYR A 78 2.86 -13.02 6.76
CA TYR A 78 3.89 -13.30 7.76
C TYR A 78 3.67 -12.47 9.02
N LEU A 79 3.49 -11.15 8.87
CA LEU A 79 3.30 -10.24 9.99
C LEU A 79 2.00 -10.53 10.76
N TYR A 80 0.94 -10.92 10.06
CA TYR A 80 -0.32 -11.32 10.66
C TYR A 80 -0.18 -12.64 11.45
N SER A 81 0.58 -13.60 10.94
CA SER A 81 0.85 -14.86 11.65
C SER A 81 1.61 -14.62 12.98
N LEU A 82 2.50 -13.62 13.02
CA LEU A 82 3.15 -13.20 14.27
C LEU A 82 2.13 -12.64 15.28
N CYS A 83 1.15 -11.84 14.81
CA CYS A 83 0.08 -11.34 15.69
C CYS A 83 -0.75 -12.48 16.28
N ARG A 84 -0.96 -13.56 15.53
CA ARG A 84 -1.67 -14.78 15.99
C ARG A 84 -0.79 -15.73 16.82
N LYS A 85 0.47 -15.40 17.08
CA LYS A 85 1.45 -16.27 17.74
C LYS A 85 1.64 -17.64 17.06
N ALA A 86 1.39 -17.71 15.79
CA ALA A 86 1.53 -18.90 14.95
C ALA A 86 2.45 -18.57 13.75
N PRO A 87 3.77 -18.39 13.98
CA PRO A 87 4.67 -17.95 12.93
C PRO A 87 4.74 -18.98 11.81
N VAL A 88 4.50 -18.52 10.59
CA VAL A 88 4.57 -19.34 9.37
C VAL A 88 5.97 -19.17 8.78
N ASN A 89 6.79 -20.22 8.91
CA ASN A 89 8.14 -20.26 8.37
C ASN A 89 8.18 -21.17 7.13
N GLN A 90 7.55 -20.71 6.02
CA GLN A 90 7.47 -21.48 4.80
C GLN A 90 8.31 -20.86 3.69
N PRO A 91 9.08 -21.65 2.91
CA PRO A 91 9.75 -21.16 1.72
C PRO A 91 8.72 -20.62 0.71
N GLY A 92 9.03 -19.49 0.07
CA GLY A 92 8.12 -18.87 -0.90
C GLY A 92 6.95 -18.09 -0.29
N LEU A 93 7.09 -17.61 0.93
CA LEU A 93 6.08 -16.87 1.69
C LEU A 93 5.59 -15.62 0.95
N LEU A 94 6.47 -14.92 0.23
CA LEU A 94 6.11 -13.76 -0.62
C LEU A 94 5.18 -14.15 -1.77
N PHE A 95 5.26 -15.40 -2.25
CA PHE A 95 4.45 -15.88 -3.37
C PHE A 95 3.11 -16.49 -2.93
N TYR A 96 2.72 -16.30 -1.68
CA TYR A 96 1.46 -16.86 -1.15
C TYR A 96 0.23 -16.44 -1.96
N ALA A 97 0.11 -15.15 -2.28
CA ALA A 97 -1.04 -14.63 -3.00
C ALA A 97 -1.21 -15.26 -4.40
N PHE A 98 -0.09 -15.66 -5.04
CA PHE A 98 -0.13 -16.36 -6.34
C PHE A 98 -0.62 -17.80 -6.25
N ARG A 99 -0.50 -18.43 -5.07
CA ARG A 99 -0.92 -19.83 -4.84
C ARG A 99 -2.33 -19.93 -4.28
N ALA A 100 -2.78 -18.91 -3.54
CA ALA A 100 -4.10 -18.91 -2.93
C ALA A 100 -5.18 -18.53 -3.96
N GLN A 101 -5.53 -17.26 -4.02
CA GLN A 101 -6.54 -16.72 -4.94
C GLN A 101 -6.05 -15.39 -5.52
N PRO A 102 -5.15 -15.41 -6.52
CA PRO A 102 -4.55 -14.19 -7.06
C PRO A 102 -5.59 -13.24 -7.66
N ASP A 103 -6.63 -13.77 -8.28
CA ASP A 103 -7.75 -13.04 -8.86
C ASP A 103 -8.49 -12.18 -7.84
N THR A 104 -8.78 -12.71 -6.67
CA THR A 104 -9.47 -12.01 -5.59
C THR A 104 -8.62 -10.86 -5.03
N PHE A 105 -7.32 -11.09 -4.81
CA PHE A 105 -6.40 -10.04 -4.40
C PHE A 105 -6.24 -8.96 -5.47
N ILE A 106 -6.03 -9.35 -6.74
CA ILE A 106 -5.91 -8.43 -7.87
C ILE A 106 -7.17 -7.55 -7.97
N LEU A 107 -8.36 -8.15 -7.94
CA LEU A 107 -9.62 -7.41 -8.04
C LEU A 107 -9.78 -6.41 -6.89
N THR A 108 -9.43 -6.80 -5.67
CA THR A 108 -9.47 -5.93 -4.49
C THR A 108 -8.52 -4.74 -4.63
N TYR A 109 -7.28 -4.98 -5.07
CA TYR A 109 -6.32 -3.90 -5.28
C TYR A 109 -6.71 -2.99 -6.44
N LEU A 110 -7.20 -3.57 -7.55
CA LEU A 110 -7.68 -2.80 -8.71
C LEU A 110 -8.83 -1.88 -8.32
N PHE A 111 -9.80 -2.37 -7.56
CA PHE A 111 -10.88 -1.55 -7.03
C PHE A 111 -10.36 -0.38 -6.18
N ARG A 112 -9.45 -0.65 -5.23
CA ARG A 112 -8.86 0.38 -4.36
C ARG A 112 -8.06 1.41 -5.15
N TYR A 113 -7.28 0.97 -6.14
CA TYR A 113 -6.55 1.88 -7.04
C TYR A 113 -7.49 2.72 -7.89
N ALA A 114 -8.55 2.13 -8.45
CA ALA A 114 -9.54 2.85 -9.25
C ALA A 114 -10.22 3.96 -8.42
N VAL A 115 -10.63 3.65 -7.20
CA VAL A 115 -11.23 4.64 -6.28
C VAL A 115 -10.23 5.74 -5.92
N SER A 116 -8.97 5.40 -5.68
CA SER A 116 -7.92 6.39 -5.38
C SER A 116 -7.59 7.26 -6.60
N LEU A 117 -7.57 6.68 -7.80
CA LEU A 117 -7.26 7.38 -9.05
C LEU A 117 -8.19 8.56 -9.33
N VAL A 118 -9.46 8.45 -8.93
CA VAL A 118 -10.45 9.54 -9.09
C VAL A 118 -9.96 10.83 -8.43
N TRP A 119 -9.32 10.74 -7.27
CA TRP A 119 -8.80 11.90 -6.54
C TRP A 119 -7.53 12.48 -7.13
N PHE A 120 -6.75 11.63 -7.81
CA PHE A 120 -5.55 12.06 -8.53
C PHE A 120 -5.83 12.52 -9.96
N ALA A 121 -7.09 12.48 -10.42
CA ALA A 121 -7.46 12.89 -11.77
C ALA A 121 -6.97 14.31 -12.17
N PRO A 122 -7.04 15.36 -11.32
CA PRO A 122 -6.50 16.67 -11.67
C PRO A 122 -4.98 16.67 -11.85
N ALA A 123 -4.25 15.94 -11.00
CA ALA A 123 -2.80 15.79 -11.14
C ALA A 123 -2.43 14.99 -12.39
N LEU A 124 -3.18 13.94 -12.69
CA LEU A 124 -3.03 13.15 -13.91
C LEU A 124 -3.29 13.98 -15.16
N TYR A 125 -4.31 14.84 -15.15
CA TYR A 125 -4.57 15.76 -16.25
C TYR A 125 -3.39 16.71 -16.51
N CYS A 126 -2.79 17.28 -15.46
CA CYS A 126 -1.58 18.10 -15.59
C CYS A 126 -0.41 17.28 -16.14
N TYR A 127 -0.23 16.04 -15.66
CA TYR A 127 0.81 15.13 -16.14
C TYR A 127 0.68 14.83 -17.64
N LEU A 128 -0.53 14.56 -18.13
CA LEU A 128 -0.78 14.25 -19.54
C LEU A 128 -0.55 15.45 -20.48
N ARG A 129 -0.49 16.66 -19.93
CA ARG A 129 -0.17 17.89 -20.67
C ARG A 129 1.32 18.25 -20.68
N LEU A 130 2.14 17.53 -19.90
CA LEU A 130 3.58 17.74 -19.92
C LEU A 130 4.17 17.33 -21.28
N PRO A 131 5.10 18.11 -21.84
CA PRO A 131 5.78 17.73 -23.07
C PRO A 131 6.64 16.47 -22.82
N LEU A 132 6.70 15.60 -23.83
CA LEU A 132 7.45 14.33 -23.77
C LEU A 132 8.96 14.51 -23.60
N SER A 133 9.49 15.62 -24.07
CA SER A 133 10.88 16.00 -23.94
C SER A 133 10.98 17.30 -23.16
N ILE A 134 11.58 17.27 -21.98
CA ILE A 134 11.81 18.46 -21.15
C ILE A 134 13.31 18.74 -21.16
N ASP A 135 13.69 19.89 -21.72
CA ASP A 135 15.06 20.38 -21.60
C ASP A 135 15.21 21.07 -20.23
N LEU A 136 15.97 20.43 -19.33
CA LEU A 136 16.20 20.93 -17.98
C LEU A 136 16.97 22.25 -17.94
N ALA A 137 17.77 22.54 -18.99
CA ALA A 137 18.56 23.76 -19.07
C ALA A 137 17.71 24.99 -19.47
N ASN A 138 16.65 24.77 -20.27
CA ASN A 138 15.81 25.85 -20.81
C ASN A 138 14.31 25.52 -20.60
N MET A 139 13.89 25.34 -19.34
CA MET A 139 12.48 25.06 -19.05
C MET A 139 11.58 26.28 -19.30
N PRO A 140 10.55 26.16 -20.18
CA PRO A 140 9.53 27.20 -20.31
C PRO A 140 8.80 27.42 -18.99
N THR A 141 8.45 28.67 -18.69
CA THR A 141 7.69 29.03 -17.48
C THR A 141 6.36 28.29 -17.37
N GLU A 142 5.73 28.00 -18.49
CA GLU A 142 4.49 27.22 -18.57
C GLU A 142 4.66 25.78 -18.06
N VAL A 143 5.79 25.14 -18.37
CA VAL A 143 6.11 23.77 -17.90
C VAL A 143 6.34 23.77 -16.39
N ILE A 144 7.05 24.79 -15.87
CA ILE A 144 7.28 24.94 -14.43
C ILE A 144 5.95 25.13 -13.70
N GLN A 145 5.06 25.97 -14.21
CA GLN A 145 3.73 26.18 -13.64
C GLN A 145 2.91 24.90 -13.65
N LEU A 146 2.93 24.16 -14.77
CA LEU A 146 2.20 22.89 -14.89
C LEU A 146 2.71 21.84 -13.90
N MET A 147 4.02 21.71 -13.72
CA MET A 147 4.63 20.83 -12.72
C MET A 147 4.26 21.26 -11.29
N THR A 148 4.23 22.56 -11.02
CA THR A 148 3.84 23.11 -9.70
C THR A 148 2.37 22.80 -9.40
N HIS A 149 1.46 23.00 -10.37
CA HIS A 149 0.05 22.66 -10.23
C HIS A 149 -0.14 21.14 -10.04
N MET A 150 0.57 20.31 -10.82
CA MET A 150 0.55 18.87 -10.68
C MET A 150 0.95 18.44 -9.26
N ALA A 151 2.05 18.99 -8.73
CA ALA A 151 2.51 18.69 -7.37
C ALA A 151 1.50 19.15 -6.31
N ALA A 152 0.93 20.36 -6.47
CA ALA A 152 -0.08 20.90 -5.56
C ALA A 152 -1.36 20.04 -5.55
N TYR A 153 -1.88 19.66 -6.72
CA TYR A 153 -3.06 18.77 -6.82
C TYR A 153 -2.78 17.38 -6.26
N ALA A 154 -1.59 16.82 -6.52
CA ALA A 154 -1.20 15.52 -5.96
C ALA A 154 -1.14 15.55 -4.43
N LEU A 155 -0.56 16.59 -3.84
CA LEU A 155 -0.53 16.78 -2.38
C LEU A 155 -1.93 16.94 -1.80
N LEU A 156 -2.79 17.74 -2.44
CA LEU A 156 -4.16 17.95 -1.99
C LEU A 156 -5.00 16.67 -2.07
N ALA A 157 -4.76 15.83 -3.09
CA ALA A 157 -5.46 14.56 -3.29
C ALA A 157 -5.11 13.50 -2.23
N ILE A 158 -3.98 13.59 -1.54
CA ILE A 158 -3.57 12.62 -0.51
C ILE A 158 -4.61 12.54 0.62
N ILE A 159 -5.12 13.69 1.08
CA ILE A 159 -6.05 13.73 2.22
C ILE A 159 -7.34 12.96 1.90
N PRO A 160 -8.11 13.29 0.84
CA PRO A 160 -9.33 12.56 0.51
C PRO A 160 -9.05 11.09 0.12
N ALA A 161 -7.95 10.80 -0.59
CA ALA A 161 -7.58 9.45 -0.94
C ALA A 161 -7.34 8.58 0.31
N VAL A 162 -6.65 9.10 1.32
CA VAL A 162 -6.45 8.43 2.62
C VAL A 162 -7.78 8.21 3.33
N LEU A 163 -8.63 9.23 3.44
CA LEU A 163 -9.92 9.13 4.14
C LEU A 163 -10.85 8.10 3.49
N ILE A 164 -10.89 8.07 2.16
CA ILE A 164 -11.74 7.13 1.41
C ILE A 164 -11.18 5.70 1.44
N SER A 165 -9.87 5.53 1.57
CA SER A 165 -9.26 4.19 1.67
C SER A 165 -9.44 3.54 3.06
N LEU A 166 -9.78 4.33 4.10
CA LEU A 166 -9.97 3.83 5.48
C LEU A 166 -10.93 2.63 5.58
N PRO A 167 -12.14 2.64 4.97
CA PRO A 167 -13.09 1.52 5.09
C PRO A 167 -12.53 0.18 4.61
N TRP A 168 -11.55 0.20 3.71
CA TRP A 168 -10.98 -1.00 3.09
C TRP A 168 -9.56 -1.33 3.55
N CYS A 169 -9.06 -0.68 4.62
CA CYS A 169 -7.69 -0.87 5.07
C CYS A 169 -7.46 -2.25 5.76
N LEU A 170 -8.53 -2.96 6.12
CA LEU A 170 -8.47 -4.29 6.74
C LEU A 170 -8.75 -5.42 5.75
N THR A 171 -9.00 -5.12 4.48
CA THR A 171 -9.44 -6.12 3.49
C THR A 171 -8.42 -7.24 3.30
N GLU A 172 -7.11 -6.94 3.32
CA GLU A 172 -6.06 -7.93 3.20
C GLU A 172 -6.10 -8.95 4.36
N PHE A 173 -6.39 -8.50 5.58
CA PHE A 173 -6.50 -9.37 6.75
C PHE A 173 -7.75 -10.26 6.68
N VAL A 174 -8.87 -9.74 6.16
CA VAL A 174 -10.10 -10.52 5.92
C VAL A 174 -9.82 -11.65 4.92
N LEU A 175 -9.16 -11.35 3.79
CA LEU A 175 -8.81 -12.34 2.78
C LEU A 175 -7.77 -13.37 3.27
N LEU A 176 -6.91 -12.99 4.20
CA LEU A 176 -5.96 -13.93 4.81
C LEU A 176 -6.61 -14.86 5.83
N ASP A 177 -7.70 -14.43 6.45
CA ASP A 177 -8.46 -15.23 7.43
C ASP A 177 -9.42 -16.20 6.75
N ASP A 178 -10.11 -15.75 5.69
CA ASP A 178 -11.01 -16.56 4.87
C ASP A 178 -10.56 -16.51 3.39
N PRO A 179 -9.73 -17.47 2.96
CA PRO A 179 -9.23 -17.54 1.58
C PRO A 179 -10.32 -17.74 0.53
N TYR A 180 -11.50 -18.27 0.91
CA TYR A 180 -12.61 -18.52 -0.02
C TYR A 180 -13.57 -17.33 -0.15
N CYS A 181 -13.33 -16.26 0.58
CA CYS A 181 -14.12 -15.05 0.53
C CYS A 181 -13.96 -14.33 -0.82
N SER A 182 -15.06 -13.92 -1.44
CA SER A 182 -15.00 -13.11 -2.66
C SER A 182 -14.49 -11.69 -2.36
N ALA A 183 -13.88 -11.03 -3.36
CA ALA A 183 -13.38 -9.66 -3.23
C ALA A 183 -14.45 -8.68 -2.72
N HIS A 184 -15.69 -8.80 -3.23
CA HIS A 184 -16.80 -7.97 -2.81
C HIS A 184 -17.14 -8.17 -1.32
N ASN A 185 -17.24 -9.42 -0.88
CA ASN A 185 -17.54 -9.75 0.51
C ASN A 185 -16.41 -9.30 1.45
N ALA A 186 -15.16 -9.46 1.05
CA ALA A 186 -14.02 -9.00 1.82
C ALA A 186 -14.02 -7.47 2.01
N LEU A 187 -14.31 -6.72 0.94
CA LEU A 187 -14.46 -5.26 1.00
C LEU A 187 -15.63 -4.84 1.92
N GLN A 188 -16.76 -5.53 1.81
CA GLN A 188 -17.94 -5.28 2.64
C GLN A 188 -17.68 -5.60 4.11
N THR A 189 -17.03 -6.72 4.40
CA THR A 189 -16.65 -7.13 5.76
C THR A 189 -15.67 -6.14 6.37
N SER A 190 -14.62 -5.74 5.63
CA SER A 190 -13.70 -4.69 6.07
C SER A 190 -14.44 -3.40 6.42
N ARG A 191 -15.38 -2.96 5.56
CA ARG A 191 -16.18 -1.77 5.82
C ARG A 191 -17.05 -1.91 7.08
N ARG A 192 -17.65 -3.08 7.32
CA ARG A 192 -18.45 -3.36 8.55
C ARG A 192 -17.59 -3.29 9.80
N LEU A 193 -16.43 -3.95 9.80
CA LEU A 193 -15.46 -3.92 10.91
C LEU A 193 -15.01 -2.50 11.25
N MET A 194 -14.91 -1.64 10.22
CA MET A 194 -14.47 -0.25 10.37
C MET A 194 -15.57 0.71 10.85
N GLN A 195 -16.85 0.32 10.82
CA GLN A 195 -17.94 1.18 11.26
C GLN A 195 -17.77 1.57 12.73
N GLY A 196 -17.87 2.87 13.01
CA GLY A 196 -17.63 3.42 14.34
C GLY A 196 -16.16 3.55 14.79
N GLN A 197 -15.21 2.98 14.04
CA GLN A 197 -13.78 2.94 14.42
C GLN A 197 -12.87 3.90 13.62
N TYR A 198 -13.43 4.66 12.67
CA TYR A 198 -12.65 5.52 11.77
C TYR A 198 -11.73 6.50 12.51
N ILE A 199 -12.24 7.19 13.53
CA ILE A 199 -11.50 8.17 14.31
C ILE A 199 -10.34 7.50 15.07
N ARG A 200 -10.56 6.30 15.60
CA ARG A 200 -9.54 5.53 16.33
C ARG A 200 -8.38 5.14 15.41
N ILE A 201 -8.70 4.63 14.22
CA ILE A 201 -7.70 4.21 13.23
C ILE A 201 -6.99 5.43 12.65
N LEU A 202 -7.71 6.52 12.41
CA LEU A 202 -7.09 7.77 11.99
C LEU A 202 -6.09 8.29 13.04
N ARG A 203 -6.43 8.23 14.33
CA ARG A 203 -5.49 8.57 15.42
C ARG A 203 -4.28 7.62 15.48
N LEU A 204 -4.48 6.34 15.16
CA LEU A 204 -3.38 5.38 15.04
C LEU A 204 -2.45 5.79 13.90
N TRP A 205 -2.98 6.11 12.71
CA TRP A 205 -2.22 6.55 11.55
C TRP A 205 -1.50 7.86 11.79
N LEU A 206 -2.16 8.85 12.40
CA LEU A 206 -1.51 10.10 12.82
C LEU A 206 -0.34 9.86 13.78
N GLY A 207 -0.44 8.82 14.61
CA GLY A 207 0.68 8.42 15.47
C GLY A 207 1.89 7.85 14.74
N PHE A 208 1.75 7.44 13.47
CA PHE A 208 2.87 7.05 12.61
C PHE A 208 3.44 8.23 11.80
N LEU A 209 2.75 9.38 11.77
CA LEU A 209 3.16 10.54 10.98
C LEU A 209 4.59 11.02 11.31
N PRO A 210 5.02 11.16 12.58
CA PRO A 210 6.41 11.55 12.87
C PRO A 210 7.43 10.52 12.35
N LEU A 211 7.10 9.22 12.40
CA LEU A 211 7.96 8.18 11.83
C LEU A 211 8.00 8.27 10.30
N CYS A 212 6.87 8.57 9.64
CA CYS A 212 6.83 8.78 8.20
C CYS A 212 7.67 10.00 7.78
N LEU A 213 7.63 11.09 8.54
CA LEU A 213 8.50 12.26 8.30
C LEU A 213 9.98 11.90 8.41
N LEU A 214 10.37 11.12 9.42
CA LEU A 214 11.73 10.58 9.52
C LEU A 214 12.07 9.65 8.35
N GLY A 215 11.10 8.84 7.90
CA GLY A 215 11.24 7.98 6.72
C GLY A 215 11.52 8.77 5.46
N ILE A 216 10.83 9.88 5.24
CA ILE A 216 11.05 10.80 4.12
C ILE A 216 12.43 11.46 4.25
N GLY A 217 12.76 11.97 5.45
CA GLY A 217 14.06 12.61 5.73
C GLY A 217 15.27 11.69 5.53
N SER A 218 15.07 10.35 5.69
CA SER A 218 16.09 9.34 5.39
C SER A 218 16.09 8.87 3.93
N MET A 219 15.55 9.66 2.99
CA MET A 219 15.41 9.32 1.57
C MET A 219 14.66 7.99 1.33
N GLY A 220 13.68 7.68 2.18
CA GLY A 220 12.87 6.47 2.07
C GLY A 220 13.39 5.24 2.81
N ILE A 221 14.64 5.23 3.26
CA ILE A 221 15.24 4.08 3.96
C ILE A 221 14.44 3.74 5.24
N GLY A 222 13.96 4.74 5.97
CA GLY A 222 13.16 4.56 7.18
C GLY A 222 11.88 3.75 6.97
N PHE A 223 11.29 3.76 5.76
CA PHE A 223 10.08 2.98 5.47
C PHE A 223 10.32 1.46 5.52
N LEU A 224 11.56 1.00 5.39
CA LEU A 224 11.89 -0.43 5.52
C LEU A 224 11.55 -0.97 6.92
N TRP A 225 11.67 -0.13 7.95
CA TRP A 225 11.35 -0.45 9.35
C TRP A 225 9.91 -0.07 9.72
N ILE A 226 9.40 1.04 9.19
CA ILE A 226 8.07 1.56 9.53
C ILE A 226 6.99 0.63 8.97
N ARG A 227 7.16 0.09 7.76
CA ARG A 227 6.18 -0.73 7.06
C ARG A 227 5.79 -2.01 7.83
N PRO A 228 6.73 -2.86 8.29
CA PRO A 228 6.39 -4.01 9.14
C PRO A 228 5.69 -3.60 10.44
N TYR A 229 6.15 -2.54 11.08
CA TYR A 229 5.55 -2.04 12.32
C TYR A 229 4.11 -1.57 12.11
N PHE A 230 3.85 -0.88 11.00
CA PHE A 230 2.50 -0.45 10.63
C PHE A 230 1.56 -1.64 10.41
N TYR A 231 1.97 -2.63 9.60
CA TYR A 231 1.15 -3.80 9.32
C TYR A 231 0.87 -4.66 10.55
N VAL A 232 1.83 -4.84 11.45
CA VAL A 232 1.58 -5.54 12.73
C VAL A 232 0.59 -4.76 13.58
N SER A 233 0.68 -3.43 13.63
CA SER A 233 -0.30 -2.61 14.35
C SER A 233 -1.71 -2.77 13.77
N MET A 234 -1.85 -2.81 12.45
CA MET A 234 -3.13 -3.05 11.77
C MET A 234 -3.64 -4.48 11.99
N GLY A 235 -2.75 -5.47 12.04
CA GLY A 235 -3.08 -6.86 12.37
C GLY A 235 -3.69 -6.99 13.77
N HIS A 236 -3.15 -6.30 14.77
CA HIS A 236 -3.73 -6.27 16.11
C HIS A 236 -5.09 -5.56 16.15
N VAL A 237 -5.26 -4.48 15.38
CA VAL A 237 -6.57 -3.81 15.22
C VAL A 237 -7.60 -4.79 14.63
N TYR A 238 -7.22 -5.50 13.58
CA TYR A 238 -8.11 -6.46 12.92
C TYR A 238 -8.55 -7.57 13.88
N LEU A 239 -7.60 -8.19 14.61
CA LEU A 239 -7.91 -9.25 15.58
C LEU A 239 -8.87 -8.77 16.67
N GLU A 240 -8.63 -7.58 17.22
CA GLU A 240 -9.51 -7.00 18.24
C GLU A 240 -10.92 -6.78 17.70
N LEU A 241 -11.07 -6.16 16.52
CA LEU A 241 -12.37 -5.87 15.92
C LEU A 241 -13.13 -7.14 15.53
N ARG A 242 -12.42 -8.17 15.11
CA ARG A 242 -13.01 -9.47 14.80
C ARG A 242 -13.53 -10.17 16.06
N ASP A 243 -12.73 -10.18 17.12
CA ASP A 243 -13.10 -10.83 18.38
C ASP A 243 -14.28 -10.11 19.05
N ASP A 244 -14.35 -8.78 19.00
CA ASP A 244 -15.48 -8.01 19.50
C ASP A 244 -16.81 -8.39 18.76
N GLN A 245 -16.77 -8.62 17.44
CA GLN A 245 -17.97 -9.03 16.68
C GLN A 245 -18.40 -10.47 16.91
N THR A 246 -17.47 -11.38 17.26
CA THR A 246 -17.82 -12.78 17.60
C THR A 246 -18.49 -12.91 18.96
N ILE A 247 -18.40 -11.91 19.82
CA ILE A 247 -19.03 -11.90 21.15
C ILE A 247 -20.47 -11.36 21.10
N GLU A 248 -20.84 -10.64 20.02
CA GLU A 248 -22.19 -10.05 19.86
C GLU A 248 -23.23 -11.02 19.23
N PHE A 249 -22.87 -12.28 18.95
CA PHE A 249 -23.74 -13.38 18.52
C PHE A 249 -23.72 -14.51 19.55
#